data_2ecd202f5bb0438bd9a3ca335eef2b39
#
_entry.id   2ecd202f5bb0438bd9a3ca335eef2b39
#
_cell.length_a   1.000
_cell.length_b   1.000
_cell.length_c   1.000
_cell.angle_alpha   90.00
_cell.angle_beta   90.00
_cell.angle_gamma   90.00
#
_symmetry.space_group_name_H-M   'P 1'
#
loop_
_entity.id
_entity.type
_entity.pdbx_description
1 polymer ?
#
loop_
_entity_poly.entity_id
_entity_poly.type
_entity_poly.pdbx_seq_one_letter_code
_entity_poly.pdbx_strand_id
1 'polypeptide(L)'
;VYRFHEDKHGEVVAESRHDDIKPYLGLHYPATDIPQASRFLFKXNRVRMIADCHAAPVRVIQDESLPQPLCLVGSTLRAPHGCHAQYMASMGSIASLVMAVIISSXXXDDXPXXGXSXSSXXAXKLWGLVXXXXXXRXXIPXXXXXAXEFLMQXXGLXXNXXLQLDLQLSXXHMLRTQTLLCXXXLRDSPTGIVTQSXSIXDXXKCXGAALYYQGKYYXXXXTPTEXXXKDIIGWLTPSHGDST
;
A
#
# COMPACT_ATOMS: atom_id res chain seq x y z
N VAL A 1 4.31 -11.21 -2.54
CA VAL A 1 3.41 -10.30 -1.83
C VAL A 1 3.21 -9.05 -2.68
N TYR A 2 1.96 -8.75 -2.97
CA TYR A 2 1.52 -7.69 -3.88
C TYR A 2 0.80 -6.63 -3.03
N ARG A 3 1.34 -5.42 -3.00
CA ARG A 3 0.80 -4.30 -2.21
C ARG A 3 0.04 -3.34 -3.13
N PHE A 4 -1.14 -2.90 -2.71
CA PHE A 4 -1.88 -1.84 -3.40
C PHE A 4 -1.44 -0.48 -2.86
N HIS A 5 -1.07 0.42 -3.76
CA HIS A 5 -0.81 1.83 -3.47
C HIS A 5 -2.13 2.64 -3.41
N GLU A 6 -2.06 3.91 -3.09
CA GLU A 6 -3.24 4.78 -2.96
C GLU A 6 -4.03 4.89 -4.26
N ASP A 7 -3.32 5.00 -5.39
CA ASP A 7 -3.91 5.05 -6.74
C ASP A 7 -4.37 3.67 -7.24
N LYS A 8 -4.24 2.62 -6.41
CA LYS A 8 -4.66 1.24 -6.65
C LYS A 8 -3.74 0.45 -7.59
N HIS A 9 -2.64 1.04 -8.09
CA HIS A 9 -1.65 0.22 -8.78
C HIS A 9 -0.99 -0.73 -7.77
N GLY A 10 -0.44 -1.82 -8.25
CA GLY A 10 0.17 -2.81 -7.38
C GLY A 10 1.68 -2.90 -7.55
N GLU A 11 2.35 -3.25 -6.47
CA GLU A 11 3.79 -3.47 -6.44
C GLU A 11 4.10 -4.80 -5.76
N VAL A 12 5.04 -5.56 -6.32
CA VAL A 12 5.54 -6.78 -5.67
C VAL A 12 6.60 -6.37 -4.66
N VAL A 13 6.25 -6.46 -3.37
CA VAL A 13 7.09 -5.96 -2.26
C VAL A 13 7.88 -7.07 -1.55
N ALA A 14 7.52 -8.34 -1.77
CA ALA A 14 8.25 -9.48 -1.22
C ALA A 14 8.04 -10.69 -2.11
N GLU A 15 9.04 -11.55 -2.18
CA GLU A 15 9.01 -12.69 -3.07
C GLU A 15 9.79 -13.86 -2.48
N SER A 16 9.24 -15.05 -2.65
CA SER A 16 9.96 -16.32 -2.49
C SER A 16 9.68 -17.14 -3.76
N ARG A 17 10.73 -17.55 -4.45
CA ARG A 17 10.59 -18.21 -5.75
C ARG A 17 11.66 -19.28 -5.95
N HIS A 18 11.44 -20.16 -6.91
CA HIS A 18 12.47 -21.06 -7.44
C HIS A 18 13.47 -20.25 -8.27
N ASP A 19 14.72 -20.67 -8.26
CA ASP A 19 15.81 -19.96 -8.95
C ASP A 19 15.63 -19.88 -10.46
N ASP A 20 14.91 -20.84 -11.06
CA ASP A 20 14.66 -20.90 -12.51
C ASP A 20 13.49 -20.01 -12.96
N ILE A 21 12.79 -19.37 -12.04
CA ILE A 21 11.67 -18.48 -12.37
C ILE A 21 12.15 -17.02 -12.33
N LYS A 22 11.74 -16.23 -13.31
CA LYS A 22 12.09 -14.80 -13.37
C LYS A 22 11.55 -14.08 -12.14
N PRO A 23 12.34 -13.19 -11.53
CA PRO A 23 11.87 -12.42 -10.36
C PRO A 23 10.80 -11.39 -10.73
N TYR A 24 9.83 -11.24 -9.87
CA TYR A 24 8.82 -10.18 -9.97
C TYR A 24 9.03 -9.07 -8.94
N LEU A 25 9.93 -9.28 -7.97
CA LEU A 25 10.18 -8.32 -6.88
C LEU A 25 10.49 -6.93 -7.47
N GLY A 26 9.77 -5.93 -6.99
CA GLY A 26 9.92 -4.54 -7.43
C GLY A 26 9.14 -4.17 -8.69
N LEU A 27 8.45 -5.11 -9.33
CA LEU A 27 7.62 -4.79 -10.49
C LEU A 27 6.32 -4.10 -10.05
N HIS A 28 5.87 -3.17 -10.87
CA HIS A 28 4.64 -2.42 -10.70
C HIS A 28 3.64 -2.79 -11.80
N TYR A 29 2.38 -2.90 -11.44
CA TYR A 29 1.29 -3.30 -12.33
C TYR A 29 0.15 -2.29 -12.26
N PRO A 30 -0.49 -1.95 -13.38
CA PRO A 30 -1.55 -0.96 -13.36
C PRO A 30 -2.77 -1.43 -12.57
N ALA A 31 -3.54 -0.48 -12.05
CA ALA A 31 -4.75 -0.75 -11.25
C ALA A 31 -5.78 -1.59 -12.02
N THR A 32 -5.77 -1.50 -13.36
CA THR A 32 -6.70 -2.22 -14.24
C THR A 32 -6.48 -3.74 -14.23
N ASP A 33 -5.28 -4.21 -13.86
CA ASP A 33 -4.97 -5.65 -13.82
C ASP A 33 -5.82 -6.39 -12.77
N ILE A 34 -6.18 -5.71 -11.69
CA ILE A 34 -7.11 -6.24 -10.68
C ILE A 34 -8.26 -5.24 -10.54
N PRO A 35 -9.34 -5.41 -11.34
CA PRO A 35 -10.43 -4.43 -11.37
C PRO A 35 -11.10 -4.22 -10.01
N GLN A 36 -11.78 -3.09 -9.86
CA GLN A 36 -12.46 -2.69 -8.62
C GLN A 36 -13.41 -3.79 -8.10
N ALA A 37 -14.16 -4.44 -9.00
CA ALA A 37 -15.06 -5.52 -8.62
C ALA A 37 -14.32 -6.70 -7.97
N SER A 38 -13.15 -7.06 -8.50
CA SER A 38 -12.31 -8.12 -7.96
C SER A 38 -11.74 -7.72 -6.58
N ARG A 39 -11.27 -6.47 -6.46
CA ARG A 39 -10.78 -5.95 -5.18
C ARG A 39 -11.87 -5.95 -4.11
N PHE A 40 -13.10 -5.60 -4.50
CA PHE A 40 -14.27 -5.65 -3.60
C PHE A 40 -14.53 -7.09 -3.16
N LEU A 41 -14.53 -8.04 -4.10
CA LEU A 41 -14.76 -9.46 -3.80
C LEU A 41 -13.70 -10.03 -2.84
N PHE A 42 -12.46 -9.59 -2.92
CA PHE A 42 -11.40 -10.02 -2.00
C PHE A 42 -11.64 -9.55 -0.55
N LYS A 43 -12.34 -8.52 -0.35
CA LYS A 43 -12.77 -8.11 1.01
C LYS A 43 -13.81 -9.04 1.59
N UNK A 44 -14.52 -9.50 0.72
CA UNK A 44 -15.58 -10.36 1.11
C UNK A 44 -15.15 -11.78 1.25
N ASN A 45 -14.48 -12.26 0.19
CA ASN A 45 -13.99 -13.63 0.08
C ASN A 45 -12.46 -13.59 0.03
N ARG A 46 -11.84 -13.79 1.18
CA ARG A 46 -10.41 -13.50 1.38
C ARG A 46 -9.47 -14.50 0.71
N VAL A 47 -9.98 -15.66 0.31
CA VAL A 47 -9.18 -16.70 -0.33
C VAL A 47 -9.80 -17.02 -1.70
N ARG A 48 -8.96 -17.01 -2.73
CA ARG A 48 -9.37 -17.36 -4.10
C ARG A 48 -8.41 -18.42 -4.61
N MET A 49 -8.96 -19.57 -4.99
CA MET A 49 -8.17 -20.68 -5.51
C MET A 49 -8.57 -21.00 -6.94
N ILE A 50 -7.57 -21.20 -7.79
CA ILE A 50 -7.74 -21.74 -9.14
C ILE A 50 -6.85 -22.97 -9.21
N ALA A 51 -7.46 -24.15 -9.29
CA ALA A 51 -6.72 -25.41 -9.24
C ALA A 51 -6.04 -25.74 -10.57
N ASP A 52 -6.64 -25.32 -11.68
CA ASP A 52 -6.14 -25.56 -13.03
C ASP A 52 -6.79 -24.56 -14.00
N CYS A 53 -6.01 -23.64 -14.53
CA CYS A 53 -6.53 -22.63 -15.46
C CYS A 53 -6.94 -23.21 -16.83
N HIS A 54 -6.50 -24.43 -17.15
CA HIS A 54 -6.87 -25.12 -18.40
C HIS A 54 -8.13 -25.97 -18.26
N ALA A 55 -8.60 -26.21 -17.01
CA ALA A 55 -9.75 -27.07 -16.78
C ALA A 55 -11.04 -26.41 -17.26
N ALA A 56 -11.90 -27.17 -17.92
CA ALA A 56 -13.22 -26.69 -18.29
C ALA A 56 -14.07 -26.45 -17.04
N PRO A 57 -14.92 -25.39 -17.02
CA PRO A 57 -15.83 -25.18 -15.91
C PRO A 57 -16.77 -26.38 -15.72
N VAL A 58 -16.97 -26.74 -14.45
CA VAL A 58 -17.87 -27.83 -14.09
C VAL A 58 -19.32 -27.33 -14.17
N ARG A 59 -20.18 -28.08 -14.86
CA ARG A 59 -21.59 -27.73 -14.95
C ARG A 59 -22.26 -27.86 -13.56
N VAL A 60 -23.01 -26.84 -13.18
CA VAL A 60 -23.80 -26.84 -11.95
C VAL A 60 -25.19 -27.37 -12.30
N ILE A 61 -25.63 -28.40 -11.57
CA ILE A 61 -26.98 -28.97 -11.72
C ILE A 61 -27.82 -28.44 -10.56
N GLN A 62 -28.94 -27.82 -10.89
CA GLN A 62 -29.84 -27.26 -9.88
C GLN A 62 -31.30 -27.67 -10.18
N ASP A 63 -32.14 -27.57 -9.18
CA ASP A 63 -33.56 -27.87 -9.27
C ASP A 63 -34.26 -26.86 -10.18
N GLU A 64 -35.10 -27.32 -11.08
CA GLU A 64 -35.82 -26.50 -12.06
C GLU A 64 -36.83 -25.54 -11.40
N SER A 65 -37.25 -25.82 -10.16
CA SER A 65 -38.17 -24.95 -9.42
C SER A 65 -37.51 -23.66 -8.93
N LEU A 66 -36.16 -23.55 -8.95
CA LEU A 66 -35.46 -22.34 -8.57
C LEU A 66 -35.73 -21.24 -9.58
N PRO A 67 -36.19 -20.07 -9.14
CA PRO A 67 -36.60 -19.00 -10.06
C PRO A 67 -35.42 -18.35 -10.81
N GLN A 68 -34.20 -18.49 -10.30
CA GLN A 68 -33.00 -17.91 -10.91
C GLN A 68 -31.81 -18.86 -10.74
N PRO A 69 -30.82 -18.77 -11.64
CA PRO A 69 -29.61 -19.59 -11.50
C PRO A 69 -28.89 -19.31 -10.18
N LEU A 70 -28.30 -20.37 -9.62
CA LEU A 70 -27.52 -20.26 -8.38
C LEU A 70 -26.33 -19.33 -8.59
N CYS A 71 -26.21 -18.34 -7.71
CA CYS A 71 -25.11 -17.39 -7.75
C CYS A 71 -23.89 -17.96 -7.01
N LEU A 72 -22.79 -18.16 -7.73
CA LEU A 72 -21.55 -18.72 -7.17
C LEU A 72 -20.46 -17.66 -6.92
N VAL A 73 -20.83 -16.38 -6.97
CA VAL A 73 -19.87 -15.27 -6.75
C VAL A 73 -19.14 -15.41 -5.41
N GLY A 74 -19.84 -15.86 -4.37
CA GLY A 74 -19.26 -16.08 -3.04
C GLY A 74 -18.51 -17.40 -2.86
N SER A 75 -18.45 -18.25 -3.88
CA SER A 75 -17.77 -19.54 -3.77
C SER A 75 -16.27 -19.40 -4.04
N THR A 76 -15.44 -19.99 -3.17
CA THR A 76 -13.98 -20.02 -3.37
C THR A 76 -13.59 -20.92 -4.55
N LEU A 77 -14.47 -21.84 -4.95
CA LEU A 77 -14.22 -22.80 -6.04
C LEU A 77 -14.93 -22.41 -7.34
N ARG A 78 -15.47 -21.18 -7.44
CA ARG A 78 -16.11 -20.72 -8.67
C ARG A 78 -15.11 -20.72 -9.83
N ALA A 79 -15.58 -21.01 -11.05
CA ALA A 79 -14.72 -21.03 -12.23
C ALA A 79 -14.11 -19.63 -12.47
N PRO A 80 -12.85 -19.55 -12.90
CA PRO A 80 -12.29 -18.26 -13.33
C PRO A 80 -12.92 -17.81 -14.65
N HIS A 81 -12.97 -16.50 -14.86
CA HIS A 81 -13.34 -15.92 -16.14
C HIS A 81 -12.31 -16.34 -17.20
N GLY A 82 -12.75 -16.58 -18.44
CA GLY A 82 -11.88 -17.04 -19.52
C GLY A 82 -10.67 -16.14 -19.75
N CYS A 83 -10.84 -14.81 -19.69
CA CYS A 83 -9.73 -13.87 -19.86
C CYS A 83 -8.68 -14.05 -18.76
N HIS A 84 -9.12 -14.26 -17.51
CA HIS A 84 -8.21 -14.47 -16.39
C HIS A 84 -7.48 -15.82 -16.50
N ALA A 85 -8.19 -16.87 -16.92
CA ALA A 85 -7.58 -18.18 -17.16
C ALA A 85 -6.50 -18.10 -18.24
N GLN A 86 -6.78 -17.38 -19.33
CA GLN A 86 -5.83 -17.15 -20.41
C GLN A 86 -4.62 -16.33 -19.96
N TYR A 87 -4.86 -15.30 -19.16
CA TYR A 87 -3.79 -14.47 -18.55
C TYR A 87 -2.86 -15.34 -17.71
N MET A 88 -3.42 -16.21 -16.85
CA MET A 88 -2.64 -17.15 -16.04
C MET A 88 -1.80 -18.09 -16.90
N ALA A 89 -2.44 -18.67 -17.93
CA ALA A 89 -1.76 -19.58 -18.85
C ALA A 89 -0.60 -18.88 -19.54
N SER A 90 -0.80 -17.63 -20.00
CA SER A 90 0.24 -16.82 -20.65
C SER A 90 1.42 -16.53 -19.73
N MET A 91 1.17 -16.40 -18.43
CA MET A 91 2.23 -16.22 -17.42
C MET A 91 2.89 -17.55 -17.01
N GLY A 92 2.39 -18.68 -17.47
CA GLY A 92 2.86 -20.00 -17.05
C GLY A 92 2.37 -20.42 -15.68
N SER A 93 1.37 -19.72 -15.13
CA SER A 93 0.75 -20.06 -13.84
C SER A 93 -0.47 -20.93 -14.07
N ILE A 94 -0.33 -22.23 -13.85
CA ILE A 94 -1.42 -23.18 -14.10
C ILE A 94 -2.42 -23.18 -12.94
N ALA A 95 -1.93 -23.04 -11.72
CA ALA A 95 -2.78 -22.97 -10.52
C ALA A 95 -2.36 -21.78 -9.67
N SER A 96 -3.30 -21.27 -8.89
CA SER A 96 -3.02 -20.15 -8.00
C SER A 96 -3.84 -20.26 -6.72
N LEU A 97 -3.26 -19.78 -5.63
CA LEU A 97 -3.95 -19.48 -4.40
C LEU A 97 -3.65 -18.01 -4.08
N VAL A 98 -4.70 -17.21 -4.06
CA VAL A 98 -4.58 -15.78 -3.75
C VAL A 98 -5.31 -15.52 -2.45
N MET A 99 -4.63 -14.87 -1.53
CA MET A 99 -5.14 -14.58 -0.20
C MET A 99 -5.06 -13.08 0.06
N ALA A 100 -6.16 -12.52 0.54
CA ALA A 100 -6.26 -11.08 0.81
C ALA A 100 -5.64 -10.73 2.16
N VAL A 101 -4.85 -9.67 2.17
CA VAL A 101 -4.35 -9.05 3.41
C VAL A 101 -5.23 -7.84 3.69
N ILE A 102 -6.01 -7.95 4.75
CA ILE A 102 -6.96 -6.91 5.16
C ILE A 102 -6.42 -6.23 6.41
N ILE A 103 -6.39 -4.90 6.41
CA ILE A 103 -6.00 -4.10 7.58
C ILE A 103 -7.15 -3.20 8.00
N SER A 104 -7.12 -2.71 9.24
CA SER A 104 -8.06 -1.70 9.74
C SER A 104 -7.64 -0.32 9.20
N SER A 105 -8.62 0.41 8.66
CA SER A 105 -8.38 1.79 8.21
C SER A 105 -8.81 2.75 9.34
N UNK A 106 -7.93 3.40 9.66
CA UNK A 106 -8.17 4.34 10.68
C UNK A 106 -8.77 5.58 10.16
N UNK A 107 -8.76 5.74 8.85
CA UNK A 107 -9.35 6.86 8.33
C UNK A 107 -10.65 6.48 7.77
N UNK A 108 -11.38 7.08 7.94
CA UNK A 108 -12.59 6.92 7.35
C UNK A 108 -12.48 7.49 6.03
N ASP A 109 -12.18 6.89 5.09
CA ASP A 109 -12.20 7.33 3.71
C ASP A 109 -13.65 7.50 3.25
N ASP A 110 -13.93 8.71 2.86
CA ASP A 110 -15.28 9.18 2.54
C ASP A 110 -15.98 8.35 1.46
N UNK A 111 -16.85 7.58 1.93
CA UNK A 111 -17.71 6.99 1.06
C UNK A 111 -19.06 7.32 1.54
N PRO A 112 -19.78 7.91 0.68
CA PRO A 112 -21.15 8.15 1.19
C PRO A 112 -21.94 6.86 1.36
N UNK A 113 -22.20 6.63 2.49
CA UNK A 113 -22.82 5.39 2.78
C UNK A 113 -24.30 5.50 2.63
N UNK A 114 -24.65 4.83 2.13
CA UNK A 114 -26.05 4.70 2.09
C UNK A 114 -26.45 3.74 3.13
N GLY A 115 -27.10 4.17 3.97
CA GLY A 115 -27.61 3.59 5.17
C GLY A 115 -27.81 2.08 5.25
N UNK A 116 -27.06 1.66 6.07
CA UNK A 116 -27.27 0.37 6.51
C UNK A 116 -26.37 0.12 7.66
N SER A 117 -26.82 -0.74 8.47
CA SER A 117 -26.08 -1.02 9.70
C SER A 117 -24.82 -1.91 9.50
N UNK A 118 -23.89 -1.35 9.14
CA UNK A 118 -22.72 -2.05 9.07
C UNK A 118 -21.73 -1.37 9.82
N SER A 119 -21.96 -1.38 11.07
CA SER A 119 -21.13 -0.64 12.02
C SER A 119 -19.70 -1.16 12.17
N SER A 120 -19.23 -2.20 11.56
CA SER A 120 -17.85 -2.61 11.69
C SER A 120 -17.08 -3.04 10.42
N UNK A 121 -17.65 -2.95 9.45
CA UNK A 121 -17.01 -3.32 8.29
C UNK A 121 -16.39 -2.20 7.53
N UNK A 122 -16.61 -1.23 7.97
CA UNK A 122 -16.15 -0.14 7.32
C UNK A 122 -14.73 -0.06 7.22
N ALA A 123 -14.17 -0.23 8.15
CA ALA A 123 -12.78 0.07 8.26
C ALA A 123 -11.83 -1.03 7.67
N UNK A 124 -12.14 -1.93 7.02
CA UNK A 124 -11.32 -2.88 6.49
C UNK A 124 -10.87 -2.46 5.15
N LYS A 125 -9.60 -2.21 5.01
CA LYS A 125 -8.88 -1.84 3.80
C LYS A 125 -8.14 -3.05 3.23
N LEU A 126 -8.32 -3.29 1.93
CA LEU A 126 -7.50 -4.29 1.20
C LEU A 126 -6.12 -3.70 0.99
N TRP A 127 -5.18 -4.09 1.85
CA TRP A 127 -3.79 -3.62 1.80
C TRP A 127 -3.03 -4.27 0.65
N GLY A 128 -3.28 -5.59 0.46
CA GLY A 128 -2.54 -6.32 -0.57
C GLY A 128 -3.01 -7.74 -0.70
N LEU A 129 -2.29 -8.52 -1.51
CA LEU A 129 -2.58 -9.94 -1.80
C LEU A 129 -1.30 -10.76 -1.57
N VAL A 130 -1.45 -11.98 -1.12
CA VAL A 130 -0.37 -12.98 -1.13
C VAL A 130 -0.73 -14.00 -2.22
N UNK A 131 0.04 -14.11 -3.24
CA UNK A 131 -0.25 -14.93 -4.36
C UNK A 131 0.71 -16.09 -4.37
N UNK A 132 0.28 -17.21 -4.26
CA UNK A 132 0.97 -18.44 -4.40
C UNK A 132 0.63 -18.91 -5.76
N UNK A 133 1.50 -18.91 -6.76
CA UNK A 133 1.35 -19.37 -8.07
C UNK A 133 2.12 -20.61 -8.22
N UNK A 134 1.47 -21.56 -8.82
CA UNK A 134 1.94 -22.87 -8.98
C UNK A 134 2.07 -23.13 -10.45
N UNK A 135 3.10 -23.80 -10.89
CA UNK A 135 3.36 -24.19 -12.20
C UNK A 135 2.72 -25.43 -12.60
N UNK A 136 2.22 -26.13 -11.54
CA UNK A 136 1.44 -27.28 -11.77
C UNK A 136 0.07 -27.13 -11.11
N ARG A 137 -0.83 -28.08 -11.63
CA ARG A 137 -2.15 -27.99 -11.01
C ARG A 137 -2.11 -28.41 -9.53
N UNK A 138 -2.65 -27.69 -8.78
CA UNK A 138 -2.60 -27.91 -7.39
C UNK A 138 -3.96 -27.80 -6.79
N UNK A 139 -4.44 -28.60 -6.11
CA UNK A 139 -5.61 -28.58 -5.39
C UNK A 139 -5.28 -28.51 -3.97
N ILE A 140 -5.74 -27.58 -3.37
CA ILE A 140 -5.50 -27.32 -1.94
C ILE A 140 -6.76 -27.75 -1.15
N PRO A 141 -6.59 -28.67 -0.25
CA PRO A 141 -7.76 -29.14 0.56
C PRO A 141 -8.39 -28.03 1.40
N UNK A 142 -9.49 -28.24 1.62
CA UNK A 142 -10.25 -27.27 2.34
C UNK A 142 -9.67 -26.87 3.64
N UNK A 143 -9.18 -27.76 4.26
CA UNK A 143 -8.53 -27.59 5.52
C UNK A 143 -7.33 -26.70 5.44
N UNK A 144 -6.71 -26.71 4.33
CA UNK A 144 -5.61 -25.91 4.08
C UNK A 144 -5.99 -24.51 3.67
N UNK A 145 -7.11 -24.39 3.12
CA UNK A 145 -7.68 -23.13 2.77
C UNK A 145 -8.13 -22.31 3.96
N UNK A 146 -8.63 -22.89 4.91
CA UNK A 146 -8.98 -22.36 6.21
C UNK A 146 -7.76 -21.96 7.00
N ALA A 147 -6.84 -22.70 7.06
CA ALA A 147 -5.58 -22.33 7.70
C ALA A 147 -4.87 -21.12 7.03
N UNK A 148 -4.93 -21.12 5.83
CA UNK A 148 -4.37 -20.06 5.06
C UNK A 148 -5.08 -18.77 5.31
N GLU A 149 -6.40 -18.84 5.50
CA GLU A 149 -7.24 -17.66 5.83
C GLU A 149 -6.94 -17.14 7.25
N PHE A 150 -6.89 -18.04 8.20
CA PHE A 150 -6.50 -17.70 9.58
C PHE A 150 -5.10 -17.07 9.62
N LEU A 151 -4.17 -17.63 8.90
CA LEU A 151 -2.79 -17.11 8.83
C LEU A 151 -2.79 -15.67 8.26
N MET A 152 -3.61 -15.41 7.28
CA MET A 152 -3.72 -14.04 6.70
C MET A 152 -4.35 -13.07 7.68
N GLN A 153 -5.20 -13.52 8.52
CA GLN A 153 -5.72 -12.68 9.62
C GLN A 153 -4.61 -12.30 10.59
N UNK A 154 -3.83 -13.15 10.78
CA UNK A 154 -2.74 -12.94 11.67
C UNK A 154 -1.62 -12.17 11.07
N UNK A 155 -1.57 -12.21 9.77
CA UNK A 155 -0.69 -11.45 9.01
C UNK A 155 -1.13 -10.04 8.90
N GLY A 156 -2.50 -9.83 8.76
CA GLY A 156 -3.17 -8.52 8.73
C GLY A 156 -3.04 -7.74 10.03
N LEU A 157 -3.23 -8.40 11.13
CA LEU A 157 -3.06 -7.78 12.45
C LEU A 157 -1.63 -7.35 12.73
N UNK A 158 -0.74 -8.06 12.35
CA UNK A 158 0.64 -7.79 12.53
C UNK A 158 1.13 -6.71 11.64
N UNK A 159 0.51 -6.68 10.45
CA UNK A 159 0.74 -5.66 9.52
C UNK A 159 0.23 -4.36 9.97
N ASN A 160 -0.99 -4.39 10.49
CA ASN A 160 -1.70 -3.21 11.01
C ASN A 160 -0.96 -2.58 12.21
N UNK A 161 -0.49 -3.30 12.88
CA UNK A 161 0.22 -2.84 14.00
C UNK A 161 1.57 -2.29 13.69
N UNK A 162 2.04 -2.71 12.74
CA UNK A 162 3.24 -2.21 12.25
C UNK A 162 3.10 -0.87 11.61
N LEU A 163 2.07 -0.76 10.80
CA LEU A 163 1.69 0.50 10.12
C LEU A 163 1.30 1.59 11.13
N GLN A 164 0.56 1.23 12.14
CA GLN A 164 0.18 2.18 13.19
C GLN A 164 1.37 2.65 14.01
N LEU A 165 2.28 1.77 14.33
CA LEU A 165 3.51 2.14 15.04
C LEU A 165 4.36 3.10 14.20
N ASP A 166 4.49 2.82 12.92
CA ASP A 166 5.20 3.69 11.97
C ASP A 166 4.58 5.09 11.94
N LEU A 167 3.25 5.15 11.89
CA LEU A 167 2.53 6.43 11.94
C LEU A 167 2.76 7.17 13.26
N GLN A 168 2.75 6.46 14.37
CA GLN A 168 3.01 7.03 15.71
C GLN A 168 4.44 7.56 15.82
N LEU A 169 5.40 6.82 15.32
CA LEU A 169 6.81 7.24 15.29
C LEU A 169 7.01 8.45 14.38
N SER A 170 6.37 8.46 13.24
CA SER A 170 6.37 9.62 12.34
C SER A 170 5.74 10.86 12.98
N UNK A 171 4.76 10.60 13.68
CA UNK A 171 4.14 11.63 14.37
C UNK A 171 4.93 12.15 15.47
N UNK A 172 5.52 11.37 16.02
CA UNK A 172 6.36 11.75 17.08
C UNK A 172 7.52 12.51 16.60
N HIS A 173 8.09 12.07 15.46
CA HIS A 173 9.19 12.76 14.81
C HIS A 173 8.79 14.16 14.34
N MET A 174 7.63 14.28 13.75
CA MET A 174 7.10 15.56 13.27
C MET A 174 6.91 16.57 14.43
N LEU A 175 6.30 16.12 15.53
CA LEU A 175 6.10 16.98 16.73
C LEU A 175 7.44 17.39 17.34
N ARG A 176 8.40 16.48 17.38
CA ARG A 176 9.74 16.74 17.87
C ARG A 176 10.44 17.80 17.00
N THR A 177 10.35 17.68 15.70
CA THR A 177 10.89 18.63 14.73
C THR A 177 10.21 19.99 14.90
N GLN A 178 8.89 20.03 15.02
CA GLN A 178 8.11 21.25 15.23
C GLN A 178 8.55 21.95 16.54
N THR A 179 8.68 21.19 17.61
CA THR A 179 9.13 21.72 18.92
C THR A 179 10.53 22.31 18.82
N LEU A 180 11.45 21.62 18.14
CA LEU A 180 12.83 22.12 17.91
C LEU A 180 12.82 23.41 17.09
N LEU A 181 12.02 23.47 16.04
CA LEU A 181 11.88 24.66 15.21
C LEU A 181 11.30 25.83 16.01
N CYS A 182 10.30 25.62 16.78
CA CYS A 182 9.68 26.64 17.65
C CYS A 182 10.67 27.11 18.72
N UNK A 183 11.24 26.24 19.19
CA UNK A 183 12.16 26.55 20.21
C UNK A 183 13.39 27.26 19.72
N UNK A 184 13.71 27.03 18.57
CA UNK A 184 14.83 27.63 17.99
C UNK A 184 14.53 29.00 17.48
N UNK A 185 13.39 29.08 17.14
CA UNK A 185 12.92 30.29 16.63
C UNK A 185 12.59 31.30 17.67
N LEU A 186 12.10 30.95 18.72
CA LEU A 186 11.69 31.86 19.81
C LEU A 186 12.87 32.32 20.67
N ARG A 187 13.85 31.45 20.84
CA ARG A 187 14.97 31.68 21.77
C ARG A 187 16.11 32.49 21.16
N ASP A 188 16.56 32.11 19.97
CA ASP A 188 17.76 32.70 19.36
C ASP A 188 17.49 33.23 17.95
N SER A 189 16.24 33.52 17.64
CA SER A 189 15.83 33.95 16.30
C SER A 189 16.04 32.78 15.30
N PRO A 190 15.72 32.94 14.01
CA PRO A 190 15.82 31.83 13.05
C PRO A 190 17.22 31.22 12.92
N THR A 191 18.28 31.92 13.31
CA THR A 191 19.65 31.39 13.25
C THR A 191 19.87 30.17 14.13
N GLY A 192 19.09 30.03 15.21
CA GLY A 192 19.14 28.85 16.10
C GLY A 192 18.86 27.53 15.39
N ILE A 193 18.12 27.56 14.29
CA ILE A 193 17.79 26.37 13.49
C ILE A 193 19.06 25.70 12.92
N VAL A 194 20.07 26.48 12.55
CA VAL A 194 21.32 26.00 11.94
C VAL A 194 22.52 26.02 12.89
N THR A 195 22.48 26.81 14.00
CA THR A 195 23.64 26.99 14.86
C THR A 195 23.63 26.11 16.10
N GLN A 196 22.49 25.56 16.51
CA GLN A 196 22.41 24.70 17.72
C GLN A 196 22.61 23.23 17.39
N SER A 197 22.97 22.46 18.40
CA SER A 197 23.26 21.02 18.32
C SER A 197 22.06 20.17 17.83
N UNK A 198 20.97 20.48 17.83
CA UNK A 198 19.88 19.89 17.28
C UNK A 198 19.57 20.64 16.08
N SER A 199 20.16 20.47 15.27
CA SER A 199 20.07 21.23 14.03
C SER A 199 18.98 20.67 13.13
N ILE A 200 18.62 21.40 12.12
CA ILE A 200 17.65 21.01 11.11
C ILE A 200 18.03 19.68 10.39
N UNK A 201 19.09 19.51 10.38
CA UNK A 201 19.55 18.30 9.80
C UNK A 201 19.12 17.06 10.54
N ASP A 202 18.97 17.16 11.87
CA ASP A 202 18.41 16.09 12.72
C ASP A 202 16.89 15.94 12.59
N UNK A 203 16.43 17.09 12.23
CA UNK A 203 15.03 17.13 12.15
C UNK A 203 14.49 16.70 10.84
N UNK A 204 15.25 17.11 9.87
CA UNK A 204 14.93 16.77 8.51
C UNK A 204 16.02 15.90 8.05
N LYS A 205 15.66 14.77 7.34
CA LYS A 205 16.70 13.93 6.79
C LYS A 205 17.29 14.57 5.54
N CYS A 206 18.28 15.39 5.78
CA CYS A 206 18.94 16.15 4.72
C CYS A 206 20.45 16.19 4.92
N UNK A 207 21.05 16.51 3.97
CA UNK A 207 22.44 16.48 3.91
C UNK A 207 23.12 17.77 4.21
N GLY A 208 22.24 18.68 4.05
CA GLY A 208 22.66 20.04 4.38
C GLY A 208 21.50 21.02 4.39
N ALA A 209 21.71 22.15 5.03
CA ALA A 209 20.70 23.21 5.11
C ALA A 209 21.36 24.57 5.00
N ALA A 210 20.69 25.49 4.33
CA ALA A 210 21.13 26.87 4.23
C ALA A 210 20.01 27.80 4.67
N LEU A 211 20.35 28.78 5.48
CA LEU A 211 19.41 29.81 5.92
C LEU A 211 19.96 31.18 5.48
N TYR A 212 19.12 31.97 4.85
CA TYR A 212 19.40 33.35 4.55
C TYR A 212 18.50 34.25 5.42
N TYR A 213 19.10 35.02 6.30
CA TYR A 213 18.35 35.85 7.26
C TYR A 213 19.08 37.17 7.51
N GLN A 214 18.39 38.28 7.38
CA GLN A 214 18.90 39.61 7.61
C GLN A 214 20.21 39.89 6.83
N GLY A 215 20.22 39.50 5.55
CA GLY A 215 21.40 39.76 4.69
C GLY A 215 22.56 38.80 4.91
N LYS A 216 22.46 37.85 5.84
CA LYS A 216 23.53 36.87 6.16
C LYS A 216 23.16 35.46 5.74
N TYR A 217 24.18 34.72 5.34
CA TYR A 217 24.08 33.34 4.88
C TYR A 217 24.66 32.40 5.95
N TYR A 218 23.94 31.43 6.27
CA TYR A 218 24.34 30.43 7.27
C TYR A 218 24.25 29.03 6.64
N UNK A 219 25.27 28.21 6.71
CA UNK A 219 25.35 26.93 6.06
C UNK A 219 25.46 25.87 7.14
N UNK A 220 24.92 24.75 6.96
CA UNK A 220 24.98 23.59 7.82
C UNK A 220 25.27 22.44 6.89
N UNK A 221 26.12 21.79 6.97
CA UNK A 221 26.57 20.68 6.31
C UNK A 221 26.85 20.89 4.80
N UNK A 222 26.39 20.20 3.95
CA UNK A 222 26.63 20.21 2.60
C UNK A 222 25.67 21.12 1.92
N THR A 223 26.01 22.18 1.54
CA THR A 223 25.15 23.22 0.95
C THR A 223 25.73 23.73 -0.37
N PRO A 224 24.89 24.27 -1.27
CA PRO A 224 25.38 25.02 -2.45
C PRO A 224 26.23 26.21 -2.01
N THR A 225 27.02 26.72 -2.92
CA THR A 225 27.82 27.93 -2.67
C THR A 225 26.90 29.12 -2.38
N GLU A 226 27.48 30.08 -1.69
CA GLU A 226 26.76 31.31 -1.35
C GLU A 226 26.11 31.99 -2.56
N UNK A 227 26.71 31.84 -3.45
CA UNK A 227 26.24 32.39 -4.67
C UNK A 227 25.02 31.70 -5.24
N UNK A 228 24.97 30.47 -5.06
CA UNK A 228 23.93 29.76 -5.48
C UNK A 228 22.68 29.96 -4.67
N UNK A 229 22.88 30.14 -3.47
CA UNK A 229 21.87 30.44 -2.59
C UNK A 229 21.31 31.78 -2.83
N LYS A 230 22.11 32.80 -3.20
CA LYS A 230 21.61 34.16 -3.48
C LYS A 230 20.82 34.27 -4.79
N ASP A 231 21.25 33.54 -5.79
CA ASP A 231 20.51 33.48 -7.05
C ASP A 231 19.12 32.84 -6.87
N ILE A 232 19.05 31.78 -6.08
CA ILE A 232 17.76 31.09 -5.74
C ILE A 232 16.85 32.08 -5.01
N ILE A 233 17.39 32.78 -4.03
CA ILE A 233 16.63 33.76 -3.23
C ILE A 233 16.14 34.89 -4.13
N GLY A 234 17.02 35.40 -5.04
CA GLY A 234 16.66 36.40 -6.00
C GLY A 234 15.56 35.98 -6.96
N TRP A 235 15.51 34.66 -7.28
CA TRP A 235 14.43 34.09 -8.10
C TRP A 235 13.13 33.89 -7.30
N LEU A 236 13.26 33.48 -6.06
CA LEU A 236 12.08 33.19 -5.20
C LEU A 236 11.37 34.50 -4.76
N THR A 237 12.13 35.56 -4.46
CA THR A 237 11.56 36.80 -3.89
C THR A 237 10.51 37.45 -4.79
N PRO A 238 10.76 37.63 -6.12
CA PRO A 238 9.72 38.21 -6.98
C PRO A 238 8.52 37.33 -7.21
N SER A 239 8.72 35.98 -7.14
CA SER A 239 7.66 34.98 -7.43
C SER A 239 6.72 34.76 -6.26
N HIS A 240 7.16 34.98 -5.02
CA HIS A 240 6.44 34.63 -3.82
C HIS A 240 6.46 35.71 -2.72
N GLY A 241 6.72 36.96 -3.10
CA GLY A 241 6.92 38.08 -2.16
C GLY A 241 5.71 38.44 -1.31
N ASP A 242 4.51 37.98 -1.66
CA ASP A 242 3.27 38.33 -0.94
C ASP A 242 2.63 37.13 -0.19
N SER A 243 3.35 36.01 -0.09
CA SER A 243 2.82 34.86 0.70
C SER A 243 3.49 34.84 2.09
N THR A 244 2.99 35.69 3.00
CA THR A 244 3.28 35.59 4.42
C THR A 244 2.10 34.92 5.14
#